data_71d78c0f7f4dba85b093e3ae60f06920
#
_entry.id   71d78c0f7f4dba85b093e3ae60f06920
#
_cell.length_a   1.000
_cell.length_b   1.000
_cell.length_c   1.000
_cell.angle_alpha   90.00
_cell.angle_beta   90.00
_cell.angle_gamma   90.00
#
_symmetry.space_group_name_H-M   'P 1'
#
loop_
_entity.id
_entity.type
_entity.pdbx_description
1 polymer ?
#
loop_
_entity_poly.entity_id
_entity_poly.type
_entity_poly.pdbx_seq_one_letter_code
_entity_poly.pdbx_strand_id
1 'polypeptide(L)'
;MSNRREFFRGAGATLAAAWAANSIASEADAAAIEPMKAGVFGLDYSFWSIWADLLSPKGRRLGTSTLRLTPTHVWDKDSKKAHDFAARWGCEVVDRYDGMLGKVDVVLNGELNNVPWQHLLLRPYLEAGVPCFLQRPWSDNLVHLDEMLDLSAKHSTPVMATVPFEHYSDADTGAARIKNIGEIQAVFGTAQISDEPHFHLPYMLMKILGYDVESVSMSTDDVHKVGYLNVNHFYPRAADRRPFVSSMSAARPDAYTFTVMGEHGTVSGAMPAQADNFARFFGTLLDIQRSFEKRTLYQPLDVIRKKFQCVQAAYYSRFERAGAPVKIAAVPADWPIAAWTPNWYDGSEFHK
;
A
#
# COMPACT_ATOMS: atom_id res chain seq x y z
N MET A 1 -29.47 38.89 18.37
CA MET A 1 -29.44 37.68 17.56
C MET A 1 -28.30 37.81 16.55
N SER A 2 -27.14 37.29 16.87
CA SER A 2 -25.96 37.36 16.00
C SER A 2 -26.16 36.45 14.77
N ASN A 3 -25.88 37.00 13.61
CA ASN A 3 -26.23 36.44 12.32
C ASN A 3 -25.25 35.26 11.99
N ARG A 4 -25.75 34.05 11.95
CA ARG A 4 -24.97 32.80 11.59
C ARG A 4 -24.07 32.97 10.36
N ARG A 5 -24.46 33.84 9.43
CA ARG A 5 -23.65 34.13 8.21
C ARG A 5 -22.36 34.91 8.48
N GLU A 6 -22.30 35.72 9.51
CA GLU A 6 -21.09 36.47 9.88
C GLU A 6 -20.07 35.60 10.61
N PHE A 7 -20.55 34.64 11.43
CA PHE A 7 -19.67 33.65 12.06
C PHE A 7 -18.90 32.79 11.08
N PHE A 8 -19.57 32.32 10.03
CA PHE A 8 -18.90 31.48 8.98
C PHE A 8 -17.96 32.29 8.08
N ARG A 9 -18.20 33.58 7.85
CA ARG A 9 -17.27 34.45 7.12
C ARG A 9 -16.00 34.75 7.90
N GLY A 10 -16.09 34.94 9.20
CA GLY A 10 -14.92 35.17 10.07
C GLY A 10 -14.03 33.93 10.21
N ALA A 11 -14.62 32.74 10.40
CA ALA A 11 -13.87 31.49 10.56
C ALA A 11 -13.17 31.05 9.26
N GLY A 12 -13.80 31.27 8.11
CA GLY A 12 -13.20 30.95 6.80
C GLY A 12 -12.00 31.84 6.46
N ALA A 13 -12.06 33.13 6.79
CA ALA A 13 -10.96 34.06 6.51
C ALA A 13 -9.74 33.80 7.40
N THR A 14 -9.95 33.39 8.65
CA THR A 14 -8.86 33.07 9.60
C THR A 14 -8.15 31.77 9.24
N LEU A 15 -8.89 30.76 8.78
CA LEU A 15 -8.32 29.51 8.30
C LEU A 15 -7.54 29.70 7.00
N ALA A 16 -8.05 30.50 6.06
CA ALA A 16 -7.36 30.81 4.81
C ALA A 16 -6.07 31.63 5.05
N ALA A 17 -6.09 32.58 5.98
CA ALA A 17 -4.91 33.37 6.34
C ALA A 17 -3.85 32.54 7.08
N ALA A 18 -4.24 31.61 7.95
CA ALA A 18 -3.33 30.70 8.63
C ALA A 18 -2.73 29.68 7.65
N TRP A 19 -3.50 29.25 6.65
CA TRP A 19 -3.02 28.36 5.60
C TRP A 19 -2.03 29.06 4.66
N ALA A 20 -2.34 30.32 4.27
CA ALA A 20 -1.46 31.12 3.45
C ALA A 20 -0.15 31.50 4.17
N ALA A 21 -0.21 31.80 5.47
CA ALA A 21 0.99 32.12 6.26
C ALA A 21 1.91 30.89 6.43
N ASN A 22 1.34 29.68 6.62
CA ASN A 22 2.12 28.46 6.67
C ASN A 22 2.71 28.07 5.30
N SER A 23 2.05 28.39 4.19
CA SER A 23 2.58 28.10 2.86
C SER A 23 3.74 29.03 2.48
N ILE A 24 3.73 30.29 2.93
CA ILE A 24 4.83 31.24 2.64
C ILE A 24 6.08 30.91 3.49
N ALA A 25 5.91 30.45 4.74
CA ALA A 25 7.05 30.01 5.56
C ALA A 25 7.72 28.74 5.01
N SER A 26 6.98 27.88 4.29
CA SER A 26 7.50 26.63 3.75
C SER A 26 8.32 26.79 2.46
N GLU A 27 8.13 27.86 1.70
CA GLU A 27 8.91 28.06 0.45
C GLU A 27 10.37 28.46 0.71
N ALA A 28 10.62 29.19 1.78
CA ALA A 28 11.99 29.59 2.16
C ALA A 28 12.81 28.41 2.74
N ASP A 29 12.14 27.50 3.48
CA ASP A 29 12.78 26.32 4.06
C ASP A 29 12.92 25.16 3.04
N ALA A 30 12.05 25.08 2.03
CA ALA A 30 12.07 24.04 1.01
C ALA A 30 13.27 24.16 0.06
N ALA A 31 13.90 25.35 -0.05
CA ALA A 31 15.02 25.60 -0.95
C ALA A 31 16.37 25.02 -0.46
N ALA A 32 16.45 24.55 0.79
CA ALA A 32 17.69 24.10 1.44
C ALA A 32 17.79 22.59 1.69
N ILE A 33 16.76 21.82 1.35
CA ILE A 33 16.75 20.38 1.67
C ILE A 33 17.09 19.57 0.42
N GLU A 34 18.22 18.85 0.47
CA GLU A 34 18.65 17.93 -0.60
C GLU A 34 17.53 16.92 -0.95
N PRO A 35 17.23 16.73 -2.23
CA PRO A 35 16.24 15.75 -2.66
C PRO A 35 16.72 14.33 -2.37
N MET A 36 15.83 13.46 -1.92
CA MET A 36 16.06 12.02 -1.80
C MET A 36 15.91 11.39 -3.19
N LYS A 37 16.99 10.88 -3.75
CA LYS A 37 17.02 10.28 -5.10
C LYS A 37 16.33 8.93 -5.10
N ALA A 38 15.29 8.79 -5.89
CA ALA A 38 14.54 7.55 -6.03
C ALA A 38 14.87 6.85 -7.35
N GLY A 39 15.21 5.57 -7.26
CA GLY A 39 15.21 4.64 -8.37
C GLY A 39 13.83 4.05 -8.55
N VAL A 40 13.37 3.94 -9.79
CA VAL A 40 12.03 3.45 -10.13
C VAL A 40 12.14 2.15 -10.91
N PHE A 41 11.43 1.13 -10.45
CA PHE A 41 11.26 -0.14 -11.15
C PHE A 41 9.82 -0.36 -11.55
N GLY A 42 9.61 -1.11 -12.65
CA GLY A 42 8.33 -1.69 -13.00
C GLY A 42 7.26 -0.66 -13.31
N LEU A 43 7.18 -0.28 -14.56
CA LEU A 43 6.31 0.80 -15.01
C LEU A 43 4.90 0.32 -15.38
N ASP A 44 4.58 -0.95 -15.14
CA ASP A 44 3.24 -1.50 -15.35
C ASP A 44 2.21 -1.01 -14.32
N TYR A 45 2.67 -0.47 -13.21
CA TYR A 45 1.81 0.13 -12.21
C TYR A 45 1.14 1.39 -12.76
N SER A 46 -0.16 1.33 -12.95
CA SER A 46 -0.95 2.39 -13.60
C SER A 46 -0.86 3.76 -12.89
N PHE A 47 -0.49 3.78 -11.62
CA PHE A 47 -0.37 5.01 -10.83
C PHE A 47 1.00 5.68 -10.89
N TRP A 48 1.98 5.13 -11.61
CA TRP A 48 3.28 5.76 -11.74
C TRP A 48 3.21 7.19 -12.27
N SER A 49 2.32 7.46 -13.21
CA SER A 49 2.13 8.81 -13.72
C SER A 49 1.66 9.79 -12.63
N ILE A 50 0.81 9.32 -11.71
CA ILE A 50 0.32 10.13 -10.58
C ILE A 50 1.41 10.33 -9.55
N TRP A 51 2.16 9.27 -9.19
CA TRP A 51 3.26 9.36 -8.25
C TRP A 51 4.35 10.29 -8.76
N ALA A 52 4.76 10.11 -10.02
CA ALA A 52 5.76 10.96 -10.63
C ALA A 52 5.29 12.42 -10.76
N ASP A 53 4.01 12.66 -11.06
CA ASP A 53 3.43 14.01 -11.02
C ASP A 53 3.52 14.63 -9.62
N LEU A 54 3.18 13.87 -8.56
CA LEU A 54 3.28 14.33 -7.18
C LEU A 54 4.72 14.59 -6.74
N LEU A 55 5.68 13.78 -7.20
CA LEU A 55 7.10 13.89 -6.88
C LEU A 55 7.86 14.86 -7.77
N SER A 56 7.27 15.29 -8.88
CA SER A 56 7.91 16.21 -9.83
C SER A 56 7.89 17.66 -9.32
N PRO A 57 8.78 18.52 -9.84
CA PRO A 57 8.72 19.95 -9.58
C PRO A 57 7.38 20.59 -9.97
N LYS A 58 6.67 20.00 -10.95
CA LYS A 58 5.32 20.45 -11.34
C LYS A 58 4.27 20.09 -10.30
N GLY A 59 4.35 18.91 -9.70
CA GLY A 59 3.47 18.46 -8.62
C GLY A 59 3.62 19.27 -7.34
N ARG A 60 4.81 19.79 -7.07
CA ARG A 60 5.10 20.66 -5.92
C ARG A 60 4.24 21.93 -5.87
N ARG A 61 3.72 22.39 -7.03
CA ARG A 61 2.77 23.52 -7.11
C ARG A 61 1.40 23.18 -6.49
N LEU A 62 1.09 21.91 -6.29
CA LEU A 62 -0.17 21.43 -5.70
C LEU A 62 -0.09 21.21 -4.18
N GLY A 63 0.95 21.70 -3.51
CA GLY A 63 1.12 21.56 -2.06
C GLY A 63 1.91 20.31 -1.64
N THR A 64 2.63 19.66 -2.56
CA THR A 64 3.54 18.53 -2.25
C THR A 64 4.96 18.99 -1.91
N SER A 65 5.15 20.25 -1.56
CA SER A 65 6.48 20.84 -1.26
C SER A 65 7.24 20.14 -0.13
N THR A 66 6.53 19.38 0.70
CA THR A 66 7.14 18.56 1.77
C THR A 66 7.73 17.24 1.27
N LEU A 67 7.39 16.81 0.05
CA LEU A 67 7.95 15.60 -0.53
C LEU A 67 9.33 15.90 -1.14
N ARG A 68 10.34 15.19 -0.65
CA ARG A 68 11.72 15.28 -1.12
C ARG A 68 12.12 14.12 -2.04
N LEU A 69 11.33 13.06 -2.06
CA LEU A 69 11.50 11.96 -3.01
C LEU A 69 11.47 12.50 -4.44
N THR A 70 12.50 12.19 -5.20
CA THR A 70 12.63 12.65 -6.59
C THR A 70 13.06 11.47 -7.46
N PRO A 71 12.24 11.01 -8.42
CA PRO A 71 12.66 10.02 -9.41
C PRO A 71 13.88 10.54 -10.19
N THR A 72 15.00 9.83 -10.11
CA THR A 72 16.25 10.21 -10.80
C THR A 72 16.72 9.14 -11.77
N HIS A 73 16.40 7.88 -11.50
CA HIS A 73 16.79 6.75 -12.32
C HIS A 73 15.60 5.83 -12.52
N VAL A 74 15.55 5.17 -13.65
CA VAL A 74 14.48 4.24 -14.00
C VAL A 74 15.03 3.02 -14.73
N TRP A 75 14.47 1.89 -14.38
CA TRP A 75 14.63 0.63 -15.13
C TRP A 75 13.28 -0.02 -15.34
N ASP A 76 13.09 -0.58 -16.52
CA ASP A 76 11.97 -1.48 -16.83
C ASP A 76 12.48 -2.55 -17.81
N LYS A 77 11.94 -3.76 -17.74
CA LYS A 77 12.25 -4.81 -18.70
C LYS A 77 11.90 -4.39 -20.12
N ASP A 78 10.82 -3.65 -20.29
CA ASP A 78 10.50 -2.97 -21.54
C ASP A 78 11.26 -1.63 -21.60
N SER A 79 12.38 -1.64 -22.32
CA SER A 79 13.23 -0.48 -22.52
C SER A 79 12.45 0.73 -23.07
N LYS A 80 11.43 0.51 -23.90
CA LYS A 80 10.61 1.60 -24.43
C LYS A 80 9.84 2.31 -23.30
N LYS A 81 9.26 1.56 -22.37
CA LYS A 81 8.57 2.14 -21.20
C LYS A 81 9.54 2.97 -20.35
N ALA A 82 10.76 2.44 -20.12
CA ALA A 82 11.79 3.16 -19.37
C ALA A 82 12.16 4.49 -20.04
N HIS A 83 12.37 4.50 -21.35
CA HIS A 83 12.68 5.72 -22.10
C HIS A 83 11.51 6.72 -22.13
N ASP A 84 10.28 6.25 -22.32
CA ASP A 84 9.09 7.10 -22.30
C ASP A 84 8.90 7.76 -20.93
N PHE A 85 9.12 7.01 -19.86
CA PHE A 85 9.08 7.54 -18.49
C PHE A 85 10.19 8.56 -18.26
N ALA A 86 11.42 8.22 -18.64
CA ALA A 86 12.58 9.10 -18.48
C ALA A 86 12.40 10.43 -19.23
N ALA A 87 11.93 10.39 -20.47
CA ALA A 87 11.67 11.58 -21.26
C ALA A 87 10.60 12.50 -20.64
N ARG A 88 9.59 11.89 -19.99
CA ARG A 88 8.50 12.64 -19.35
C ARG A 88 8.91 13.26 -18.01
N TRP A 89 9.70 12.56 -17.22
CA TRP A 89 9.99 12.91 -15.82
C TRP A 89 11.43 13.37 -15.57
N GLY A 90 12.30 13.29 -16.55
CA GLY A 90 13.69 13.73 -16.46
C GLY A 90 14.60 12.75 -15.72
N CYS A 91 14.32 11.44 -15.81
CA CYS A 91 15.12 10.40 -15.18
C CYS A 91 16.22 9.90 -16.13
N GLU A 92 17.30 9.30 -15.57
CA GLU A 92 18.28 8.52 -16.31
C GLU A 92 17.78 7.08 -16.47
N VAL A 93 17.80 6.54 -17.68
CA VAL A 93 17.53 5.13 -17.93
C VAL A 93 18.79 4.33 -17.64
N VAL A 94 18.66 3.23 -16.89
CA VAL A 94 19.76 2.28 -16.69
C VAL A 94 19.49 1.00 -17.45
N ASP A 95 20.56 0.37 -17.97
CA ASP A 95 20.46 -0.80 -18.84
C ASP A 95 20.14 -2.10 -18.08
N ARG A 96 20.44 -2.14 -16.78
CA ARG A 96 20.26 -3.31 -15.92
C ARG A 96 19.50 -2.94 -14.66
N TYR A 97 18.76 -3.91 -14.11
CA TYR A 97 17.97 -3.72 -12.89
C TYR A 97 18.80 -3.29 -11.67
N ASP A 98 20.07 -3.68 -11.60
CA ASP A 98 21.03 -3.32 -10.55
C ASP A 98 21.84 -2.05 -10.85
N GLY A 99 21.64 -1.44 -12.01
CA GLY A 99 22.40 -0.28 -12.49
C GLY A 99 22.19 1.04 -11.74
N MET A 100 21.22 1.05 -10.79
CA MET A 100 20.97 2.21 -9.94
C MET A 100 21.74 2.16 -8.60
N LEU A 101 22.46 1.07 -8.31
CA LEU A 101 23.28 0.94 -7.10
C LEU A 101 24.31 2.07 -7.00
N GLY A 102 24.41 2.69 -5.83
CA GLY A 102 25.29 3.82 -5.58
C GLY A 102 24.86 5.15 -6.20
N LYS A 103 23.75 5.18 -6.94
CA LYS A 103 23.20 6.38 -7.59
C LYS A 103 21.93 6.89 -6.93
N VAL A 104 21.22 6.05 -6.19
CA VAL A 104 19.92 6.35 -5.57
C VAL A 104 19.94 6.11 -4.06
N ASP A 105 19.12 6.86 -3.36
CA ASP A 105 18.97 6.76 -1.90
C ASP A 105 17.90 5.73 -1.50
N VAL A 106 16.91 5.51 -2.37
CA VAL A 106 15.78 4.62 -2.17
C VAL A 106 15.34 3.98 -3.49
N VAL A 107 14.67 2.85 -3.41
CA VAL A 107 14.03 2.19 -4.55
C VAL A 107 12.52 2.12 -4.37
N LEU A 108 11.80 2.54 -5.39
CA LEU A 108 10.35 2.42 -5.48
C LEU A 108 10.01 1.35 -6.53
N ASN A 109 9.62 0.17 -6.05
CA ASN A 109 9.25 -0.93 -6.92
C ASN A 109 7.74 -0.91 -7.18
N GLY A 110 7.35 -0.67 -8.43
CA GLY A 110 5.97 -0.68 -8.92
C GLY A 110 5.62 -1.91 -9.76
N GLU A 111 6.42 -2.95 -9.67
CA GLU A 111 6.27 -4.14 -10.50
C GLU A 111 5.03 -4.94 -10.12
N LEU A 112 4.08 -5.05 -11.04
CA LEU A 112 2.88 -5.86 -10.88
C LEU A 112 2.94 -7.17 -11.67
N ASN A 113 3.60 -7.16 -12.82
CA ASN A 113 3.60 -8.30 -13.73
C ASN A 113 4.79 -9.26 -13.50
N ASN A 114 5.80 -8.81 -12.75
CA ASN A 114 6.99 -9.59 -12.45
C ASN A 114 7.07 -10.00 -10.96
N VAL A 115 5.93 -10.20 -10.34
CA VAL A 115 5.83 -10.54 -8.92
C VAL A 115 6.72 -11.72 -8.51
N PRO A 116 6.82 -12.82 -9.29
CA PRO A 116 7.74 -13.91 -8.98
C PRO A 116 9.22 -13.51 -8.95
N TRP A 117 9.60 -12.41 -9.59
CA TRP A 117 10.98 -11.97 -9.71
C TRP A 117 11.34 -10.79 -8.79
N GLN A 118 10.37 -10.24 -8.05
CA GLN A 118 10.60 -9.08 -7.17
C GLN A 118 11.73 -9.32 -6.17
N HIS A 119 11.80 -10.51 -5.58
CA HIS A 119 12.85 -10.87 -4.63
C HIS A 119 14.25 -10.81 -5.25
N LEU A 120 14.42 -11.18 -6.52
CA LEU A 120 15.69 -11.10 -7.23
C LEU A 120 16.00 -9.67 -7.68
N LEU A 121 15.00 -8.92 -8.15
CA LEU A 121 15.16 -7.50 -8.53
C LEU A 121 15.64 -6.64 -7.36
N LEU A 122 15.09 -6.88 -6.16
CA LEU A 122 15.38 -6.06 -4.99
C LEU A 122 16.57 -6.54 -4.16
N ARG A 123 16.98 -7.81 -4.31
CA ARG A 123 18.11 -8.39 -3.57
C ARG A 123 19.34 -7.48 -3.55
N PRO A 124 19.90 -7.00 -4.69
CA PRO A 124 21.13 -6.20 -4.65
C PRO A 124 20.98 -4.90 -3.87
N TYR A 125 19.78 -4.31 -3.86
CA TYR A 125 19.49 -3.08 -3.11
C TYR A 125 19.35 -3.35 -1.62
N LEU A 126 18.65 -4.42 -1.24
CA LEU A 126 18.52 -4.83 0.15
C LEU A 126 19.89 -5.16 0.76
N GLU A 127 20.74 -5.90 0.02
CA GLU A 127 22.12 -6.22 0.43
C GLU A 127 23.01 -4.99 0.56
N ALA A 128 22.82 -4.01 -0.32
CA ALA A 128 23.54 -2.74 -0.29
C ALA A 128 23.01 -1.73 0.73
N GLY A 129 21.96 -2.08 1.48
CA GLY A 129 21.38 -1.19 2.47
C GLY A 129 20.52 -0.07 1.89
N VAL A 130 20.05 -0.18 0.65
CA VAL A 130 19.16 0.80 0.02
C VAL A 130 17.72 0.50 0.37
N PRO A 131 16.99 1.40 1.05
CA PRO A 131 15.58 1.20 1.41
C PRO A 131 14.70 0.92 0.19
N CYS A 132 13.77 -0.05 0.33
CA CYS A 132 12.93 -0.52 -0.75
C CYS A 132 11.44 -0.42 -0.42
N PHE A 133 10.68 0.21 -1.31
CA PHE A 133 9.22 0.12 -1.29
C PHE A 133 8.77 -1.02 -2.22
N LEU A 134 7.90 -1.89 -1.70
CA LEU A 134 7.29 -2.99 -2.44
C LEU A 134 5.84 -2.67 -2.78
N GLN A 135 5.55 -2.64 -4.07
CA GLN A 135 4.17 -2.60 -4.54
C GLN A 135 3.52 -3.97 -4.36
N ARG A 136 2.24 -3.97 -3.98
CA ARG A 136 1.44 -5.19 -3.88
C ARG A 136 1.40 -5.94 -5.24
N PRO A 137 1.32 -7.27 -5.20
CA PRO A 137 1.12 -8.15 -4.05
C PRO A 137 2.37 -8.45 -3.20
N TRP A 138 3.46 -7.76 -3.34
CA TRP A 138 4.77 -7.84 -2.67
C TRP A 138 5.59 -9.08 -3.04
N SER A 139 4.97 -10.21 -3.32
CA SER A 139 5.56 -11.46 -3.77
C SER A 139 4.51 -12.37 -4.38
N ASP A 140 4.93 -13.41 -5.07
CA ASP A 140 4.07 -14.49 -5.56
C ASP A 140 3.82 -15.57 -4.49
N ASN A 141 4.77 -15.77 -3.57
CA ASN A 141 4.68 -16.75 -2.50
C ASN A 141 5.42 -16.28 -1.24
N LEU A 142 5.22 -17.02 -0.13
CA LEU A 142 5.78 -16.63 1.15
C LEU A 142 7.29 -16.88 1.23
N VAL A 143 7.83 -17.86 0.52
CA VAL A 143 9.28 -18.15 0.50
C VAL A 143 10.04 -16.95 -0.06
N HIS A 144 9.61 -16.43 -1.21
CA HIS A 144 10.24 -15.26 -1.82
C HIS A 144 10.04 -13.98 -1.00
N LEU A 145 8.89 -13.84 -0.33
CA LEU A 145 8.71 -12.72 0.60
C LEU A 145 9.67 -12.84 1.80
N ASP A 146 9.71 -14.00 2.44
CA ASP A 146 10.58 -14.25 3.61
C ASP A 146 12.04 -13.96 3.24
N GLU A 147 12.50 -14.33 2.04
CA GLU A 147 13.84 -13.99 1.56
C GLU A 147 14.11 -12.46 1.56
N MET A 148 13.17 -11.66 1.07
CA MET A 148 13.32 -10.20 1.10
C MET A 148 13.30 -9.63 2.53
N LEU A 149 12.44 -10.18 3.40
CA LEU A 149 12.35 -9.75 4.79
C LEU A 149 13.61 -10.14 5.57
N ASP A 150 14.16 -11.33 5.33
CA ASP A 150 15.42 -11.79 5.94
C ASP A 150 16.61 -10.92 5.49
N LEU A 151 16.69 -10.56 4.22
CA LEU A 151 17.70 -9.62 3.72
C LEU A 151 17.53 -8.24 4.37
N SER A 152 16.31 -7.75 4.50
CA SER A 152 16.00 -6.50 5.21
C SER A 152 16.50 -6.54 6.65
N ALA A 153 16.20 -7.61 7.38
CA ALA A 153 16.65 -7.81 8.76
C ALA A 153 18.18 -7.92 8.86
N LYS A 154 18.78 -8.77 8.04
CA LYS A 154 20.23 -9.03 8.02
C LYS A 154 21.05 -7.79 7.76
N HIS A 155 20.63 -6.98 6.82
CA HIS A 155 21.36 -5.77 6.40
C HIS A 155 20.85 -4.48 7.05
N SER A 156 19.86 -4.58 7.96
CA SER A 156 19.19 -3.43 8.58
C SER A 156 18.68 -2.44 7.53
N THR A 157 18.16 -2.96 6.43
CA THR A 157 17.66 -2.18 5.30
C THR A 157 16.14 -2.01 5.42
N PRO A 158 15.61 -0.80 5.54
CA PRO A 158 14.17 -0.59 5.63
C PRO A 158 13.43 -1.10 4.40
N VAL A 159 12.42 -1.91 4.64
CA VAL A 159 11.43 -2.35 3.64
C VAL A 159 10.06 -1.81 4.04
N MET A 160 9.35 -1.28 3.07
CA MET A 160 7.98 -0.83 3.25
C MET A 160 7.06 -1.52 2.24
N ALA A 161 6.15 -2.33 2.74
CA ALA A 161 5.15 -3.06 1.98
C ALA A 161 3.76 -2.67 2.48
N THR A 162 3.07 -1.81 1.76
CA THR A 162 1.79 -1.22 2.17
C THR A 162 0.90 -0.93 0.97
N VAL A 163 -0.33 -0.57 1.24
CA VAL A 163 -1.28 -0.09 0.23
C VAL A 163 -1.76 1.33 0.57
N PRO A 164 -2.14 2.14 -0.42
CA PRO A 164 -2.52 3.54 -0.19
C PRO A 164 -3.60 3.73 0.86
N PHE A 165 -4.53 2.78 0.99
CA PHE A 165 -5.65 2.88 1.94
C PHE A 165 -5.25 2.76 3.42
N GLU A 166 -4.10 2.20 3.73
CA GLU A 166 -3.55 2.19 5.09
C GLU A 166 -3.10 3.59 5.55
N HIS A 167 -2.93 4.53 4.63
CA HIS A 167 -2.47 5.91 4.88
C HIS A 167 -3.60 6.94 4.92
N TYR A 168 -4.84 6.50 4.79
CA TYR A 168 -5.98 7.38 4.98
C TYR A 168 -6.21 7.71 6.46
N SER A 169 -6.61 8.93 6.72
CA SER A 169 -6.99 9.40 8.07
C SER A 169 -8.08 8.55 8.70
N ASP A 170 -8.97 7.98 7.91
CA ASP A 170 -10.05 7.12 8.39
C ASP A 170 -9.53 5.79 8.94
N ALA A 171 -8.41 5.25 8.41
CA ALA A 171 -7.77 4.07 8.98
C ALA A 171 -7.19 4.36 10.37
N ASP A 172 -6.47 5.48 10.52
CA ASP A 172 -5.91 5.89 11.82
C ASP A 172 -7.00 6.28 12.82
N THR A 173 -7.99 7.04 12.36
CA THR A 173 -9.15 7.43 13.18
C THR A 173 -9.97 6.19 13.57
N GLY A 174 -10.18 5.25 12.66
CA GLY A 174 -10.83 3.97 12.92
C GLY A 174 -10.10 3.18 14.01
N ALA A 175 -8.80 2.99 13.86
CA ALA A 175 -7.96 2.29 14.85
C ALA A 175 -7.97 2.95 16.23
N ALA A 176 -8.06 4.29 16.29
CA ALA A 176 -8.18 5.00 17.56
C ALA A 176 -9.56 4.82 18.19
N ARG A 177 -10.64 4.86 17.38
CA ARG A 177 -12.03 4.88 17.87
C ARG A 177 -12.54 3.50 18.26
N ILE A 178 -12.07 2.41 17.65
CA ILE A 178 -12.54 1.05 18.01
C ILE A 178 -12.26 0.69 19.47
N LYS A 179 -11.28 1.34 20.10
CA LYS A 179 -10.97 1.14 21.53
C LYS A 179 -12.12 1.55 22.48
N ASN A 180 -13.06 2.37 21.97
CA ASN A 180 -14.16 2.94 22.76
C ASN A 180 -15.50 2.25 22.51
N ILE A 181 -15.58 1.24 21.61
CA ILE A 181 -16.85 0.57 21.29
C ILE A 181 -17.05 -0.79 21.99
N GLY A 182 -16.16 -1.13 22.91
CA GLY A 182 -16.21 -2.42 23.62
C GLY A 182 -15.75 -3.60 22.74
N GLU A 183 -16.18 -4.81 23.08
CA GLU A 183 -15.85 -6.01 22.29
C GLU A 183 -16.44 -5.92 20.87
N ILE A 184 -15.63 -6.24 19.88
CA ILE A 184 -16.06 -6.28 18.48
C ILE A 184 -17.01 -7.46 18.28
N GLN A 185 -18.17 -7.20 17.71
CA GLN A 185 -19.20 -8.19 17.44
C GLN A 185 -19.28 -8.56 15.95
N ALA A 186 -19.15 -7.57 15.06
CA ALA A 186 -19.19 -7.78 13.63
C ALA A 186 -18.41 -6.70 12.89
N VAL A 187 -17.87 -7.08 11.73
CA VAL A 187 -17.17 -6.16 10.82
C VAL A 187 -17.64 -6.41 9.40
N PHE A 188 -18.03 -5.35 8.72
CA PHE A 188 -18.43 -5.38 7.32
C PHE A 188 -17.63 -4.36 6.52
N GLY A 189 -17.28 -4.73 5.30
CA GLY A 189 -16.63 -3.83 4.39
C GLY A 189 -17.08 -4.06 2.95
N THR A 190 -17.09 -2.99 2.17
CA THR A 190 -17.31 -3.08 0.72
C THR A 190 -16.19 -2.39 -0.03
N ALA A 191 -15.81 -2.94 -1.17
CA ALA A 191 -14.79 -2.40 -2.03
C ALA A 191 -15.31 -2.29 -3.47
N GLN A 192 -14.72 -1.39 -4.24
CA GLN A 192 -14.95 -1.35 -5.67
C GLN A 192 -14.58 -2.71 -6.30
N ILE A 193 -15.38 -3.19 -7.26
CA ILE A 193 -14.99 -4.33 -8.09
C ILE A 193 -13.85 -3.87 -8.99
N SER A 194 -12.65 -4.01 -8.49
CA SER A 194 -11.42 -4.05 -9.25
C SER A 194 -10.84 -5.45 -9.11
N ASP A 195 -9.88 -5.78 -9.90
CA ASP A 195 -9.22 -7.08 -9.84
C ASP A 195 -8.53 -7.37 -8.49
N GLU A 196 -8.57 -6.40 -7.54
CA GLU A 196 -7.79 -6.42 -6.31
C GLU A 196 -8.49 -5.94 -5.03
N PRO A 197 -9.81 -6.13 -4.80
CA PRO A 197 -10.47 -5.64 -3.58
C PRO A 197 -9.92 -6.28 -2.30
N HIS A 198 -9.36 -7.47 -2.42
CA HIS A 198 -8.79 -8.25 -1.34
C HIS A 198 -7.44 -7.71 -0.81
N PHE A 199 -6.76 -6.81 -1.53
CA PHE A 199 -5.53 -6.20 -1.04
C PHE A 199 -5.77 -4.89 -0.26
N HIS A 200 -6.63 -4.04 -0.76
CA HIS A 200 -6.82 -2.70 -0.20
C HIS A 200 -7.62 -2.72 1.09
N LEU A 201 -8.85 -3.18 1.00
CA LEU A 201 -9.76 -3.17 2.12
C LEU A 201 -9.32 -4.11 3.26
N PRO A 202 -8.91 -5.37 2.99
CA PRO A 202 -8.39 -6.25 4.02
C PRO A 202 -7.21 -5.66 4.80
N TYR A 203 -6.23 -5.07 4.12
CA TYR A 203 -5.06 -4.50 4.79
C TYR A 203 -5.42 -3.29 5.65
N MET A 204 -6.30 -2.43 5.17
CA MET A 204 -6.82 -1.34 5.97
C MET A 204 -7.57 -1.84 7.20
N LEU A 205 -8.44 -2.84 7.04
CA LEU A 205 -9.16 -3.42 8.18
C LEU A 205 -8.22 -4.11 9.15
N MET A 206 -7.19 -4.79 8.69
CA MET A 206 -6.16 -5.36 9.57
C MET A 206 -5.41 -4.27 10.35
N LYS A 207 -5.15 -3.11 9.76
CA LYS A 207 -4.58 -1.97 10.50
C LYS A 207 -5.53 -1.48 11.61
N ILE A 208 -6.83 -1.50 11.37
CA ILE A 208 -7.86 -1.06 12.34
C ILE A 208 -8.07 -2.11 13.43
N LEU A 209 -8.20 -3.40 13.05
CA LEU A 209 -8.64 -4.48 13.93
C LEU A 209 -7.50 -5.22 14.63
N GLY A 210 -6.29 -5.09 14.11
CA GLY A 210 -5.13 -5.90 14.49
C GLY A 210 -4.86 -7.01 13.48
N TYR A 211 -3.72 -7.67 13.66
CA TYR A 211 -3.17 -8.62 12.69
C TYR A 211 -3.35 -10.10 13.10
N ASP A 212 -4.13 -10.39 14.15
CA ASP A 212 -4.32 -11.74 14.71
C ASP A 212 -5.36 -12.57 13.96
N VAL A 213 -5.30 -12.53 12.62
CA VAL A 213 -6.17 -13.37 11.78
C VAL A 213 -5.70 -14.82 11.87
N GLU A 214 -6.61 -15.75 12.20
CA GLU A 214 -6.31 -17.19 12.28
C GLU A 214 -6.56 -17.90 10.95
N SER A 215 -7.69 -17.59 10.31
CA SER A 215 -8.08 -18.22 9.05
C SER A 215 -8.76 -17.23 8.11
N VAL A 216 -8.76 -17.57 6.84
CA VAL A 216 -9.32 -16.74 5.78
C VAL A 216 -10.18 -17.60 4.86
N SER A 217 -11.28 -17.06 4.36
CA SER A 217 -12.01 -17.64 3.23
C SER A 217 -12.18 -16.59 2.12
N MET A 218 -12.16 -17.06 0.88
CA MET A 218 -12.46 -16.22 -0.28
C MET A 218 -13.32 -17.00 -1.26
N SER A 219 -14.49 -16.47 -1.56
CA SER A 219 -15.43 -17.06 -2.53
C SER A 219 -15.87 -16.05 -3.58
N THR A 220 -16.21 -16.56 -4.76
CA THR A 220 -16.81 -15.79 -5.85
C THR A 220 -18.20 -16.31 -6.13
N ASP A 221 -19.13 -15.43 -6.48
CA ASP A 221 -20.42 -15.82 -7.02
C ASP A 221 -20.29 -15.96 -8.56
N ASP A 222 -19.97 -17.17 -9.00
CA ASP A 222 -19.84 -17.49 -10.42
C ASP A 222 -21.21 -17.67 -11.09
N VAL A 223 -22.29 -17.84 -10.31
CA VAL A 223 -23.64 -18.12 -10.82
C VAL A 223 -24.23 -16.90 -11.52
N HIS A 224 -24.10 -15.74 -10.91
CA HIS A 224 -24.68 -14.51 -11.44
C HIS A 224 -23.75 -13.74 -12.36
N LYS A 225 -22.51 -14.19 -12.58
CA LYS A 225 -21.45 -13.53 -13.38
C LYS A 225 -21.23 -12.05 -13.01
N VAL A 226 -21.57 -11.67 -11.80
CA VAL A 226 -21.51 -10.29 -11.33
C VAL A 226 -20.23 -10.03 -10.56
N GLY A 227 -19.30 -10.97 -10.56
CA GLY A 227 -17.96 -10.79 -9.99
C GLY A 227 -17.96 -10.42 -8.51
N TYR A 228 -18.90 -10.96 -7.72
CA TYR A 228 -18.87 -10.77 -6.27
C TYR A 228 -17.73 -11.60 -5.69
N LEU A 229 -16.75 -10.92 -5.17
CA LEU A 229 -15.70 -11.50 -4.38
C LEU A 229 -15.99 -11.24 -2.90
N ASN A 230 -16.13 -12.31 -2.12
CA ASN A 230 -16.28 -12.20 -0.68
C ASN A 230 -15.01 -12.71 -0.01
N VAL A 231 -14.42 -11.89 0.86
CA VAL A 231 -13.27 -12.26 1.68
C VAL A 231 -13.67 -12.15 3.15
N ASN A 232 -13.42 -13.20 3.91
CA ASN A 232 -13.66 -13.22 5.35
C ASN A 232 -12.38 -13.50 6.08
N HIS A 233 -12.06 -12.65 7.06
CA HIS A 233 -10.98 -12.87 8.02
C HIS A 233 -11.58 -13.29 9.36
N PHE A 234 -11.16 -14.44 9.84
CA PHE A 234 -11.61 -14.99 11.12
C PHE A 234 -10.55 -14.67 12.18
N TYR A 235 -10.97 -13.89 13.17
CA TYR A 235 -10.17 -13.53 14.31
C TYR A 235 -10.45 -14.50 15.46
N PRO A 236 -9.44 -15.12 16.07
CA PRO A 236 -9.63 -16.10 17.12
C PRO A 236 -10.11 -15.43 18.40
N ARG A 237 -10.61 -16.27 19.30
CA ARG A 237 -10.91 -15.84 20.66
C ARG A 237 -9.58 -15.58 21.39
N ALA A 238 -9.35 -14.33 21.79
CA ALA A 238 -8.33 -14.03 22.80
C ALA A 238 -8.88 -14.33 24.20
N ALA A 239 -8.00 -14.39 25.21
CA ALA A 239 -8.39 -14.73 26.56
C ALA A 239 -9.49 -13.81 27.14
N ASP A 240 -9.51 -12.57 26.69
CA ASP A 240 -10.37 -11.46 27.12
C ASP A 240 -11.39 -11.01 26.06
N ARG A 241 -11.47 -11.67 24.90
CA ARG A 241 -12.29 -11.22 23.77
C ARG A 241 -13.02 -12.37 23.09
N ARG A 242 -14.15 -12.07 22.51
CA ARG A 242 -14.92 -13.02 21.67
C ARG A 242 -14.29 -13.15 20.28
N PRO A 243 -14.40 -14.32 19.64
CA PRO A 243 -14.06 -14.45 18.24
C PRO A 243 -15.01 -13.61 17.39
N PHE A 244 -14.51 -13.04 16.31
CA PHE A 244 -15.35 -12.31 15.34
C PHE A 244 -14.87 -12.55 13.91
N VAL A 245 -15.72 -12.19 12.95
CA VAL A 245 -15.42 -12.28 11.52
C VAL A 245 -15.47 -10.88 10.92
N SER A 246 -14.46 -10.54 10.16
CA SER A 246 -14.46 -9.38 9.27
C SER A 246 -14.86 -9.86 7.88
N SER A 247 -16.04 -9.47 7.42
CA SER A 247 -16.59 -9.84 6.12
C SER A 247 -16.46 -8.68 5.13
N MET A 248 -15.88 -8.95 3.99
CA MET A 248 -15.63 -7.94 2.95
C MET A 248 -16.19 -8.42 1.63
N SER A 249 -16.95 -7.57 0.96
CA SER A 249 -17.55 -7.87 -0.35
C SER A 249 -17.07 -6.89 -1.39
N ALA A 250 -16.67 -7.39 -2.55
CA ALA A 250 -16.49 -6.57 -3.73
C ALA A 250 -17.87 -6.28 -4.33
N ALA A 251 -18.33 -5.06 -4.17
CA ALA A 251 -19.53 -4.53 -4.80
C ALA A 251 -19.13 -3.38 -5.75
N ARG A 252 -20.07 -2.81 -6.48
CA ARG A 252 -19.83 -1.64 -7.34
C ARG A 252 -20.12 -0.27 -6.68
N PRO A 253 -19.72 0.03 -5.44
CA PRO A 253 -19.70 1.42 -5.01
C PRO A 253 -18.42 2.07 -5.52
N ASP A 254 -18.48 3.35 -5.87
CA ASP A 254 -17.30 4.16 -6.18
C ASP A 254 -16.51 4.53 -4.91
N ALA A 255 -16.71 3.79 -3.82
CA ALA A 255 -16.09 4.02 -2.53
C ALA A 255 -15.77 2.71 -1.82
N TYR A 256 -14.68 2.72 -1.07
CA TYR A 256 -14.38 1.69 -0.08
C TYR A 256 -15.03 2.10 1.24
N THR A 257 -15.86 1.23 1.80
CA THR A 257 -16.54 1.50 3.06
C THR A 257 -16.27 0.39 4.07
N PHE A 258 -16.28 0.74 5.34
CA PHE A 258 -16.26 -0.24 6.40
C PHE A 258 -17.14 0.17 7.58
N THR A 259 -17.58 -0.82 8.34
CA THR A 259 -18.32 -0.65 9.59
C THR A 259 -17.85 -1.71 10.58
N VAL A 260 -17.41 -1.28 11.74
CA VAL A 260 -17.05 -2.11 12.89
C VAL A 260 -18.10 -1.89 13.96
N MET A 261 -18.78 -2.94 14.34
CA MET A 261 -19.82 -2.95 15.38
C MET A 261 -19.24 -3.54 16.66
N GLY A 262 -19.33 -2.82 17.75
CA GLY A 262 -18.96 -3.26 19.09
C GLY A 262 -20.14 -3.19 20.05
N GLU A 263 -19.91 -3.61 21.29
CA GLU A 263 -20.95 -3.63 22.35
C GLU A 263 -21.54 -2.25 22.64
N HIS A 264 -20.74 -1.21 22.53
CA HIS A 264 -21.11 0.13 22.97
C HIS A 264 -21.22 1.15 21.84
N GLY A 265 -21.10 0.69 20.57
CA GLY A 265 -21.23 1.59 19.44
C GLY A 265 -20.66 1.06 18.15
N THR A 266 -20.55 1.95 17.18
CA THR A 266 -20.12 1.63 15.82
C THR A 266 -19.08 2.62 15.33
N VAL A 267 -18.08 2.13 14.64
CA VAL A 267 -17.11 2.93 13.89
C VAL A 267 -17.26 2.63 12.41
N SER A 268 -17.50 3.66 11.62
CA SER A 268 -17.62 3.54 10.17
C SER A 268 -16.72 4.56 9.48
N GLY A 269 -16.27 4.24 8.30
CA GLY A 269 -15.52 5.10 7.41
C GLY A 269 -15.84 4.81 5.95
N ALA A 270 -15.58 5.80 5.10
CA ALA A 270 -15.73 5.68 3.66
C ALA A 270 -14.58 6.39 2.97
N MET A 271 -13.98 5.73 1.98
CA MET A 271 -12.91 6.31 1.18
C MET A 271 -13.33 6.30 -0.28
N PRO A 272 -13.42 7.48 -0.92
CA PRO A 272 -13.74 7.55 -2.34
C PRO A 272 -12.64 6.86 -3.15
N ALA A 273 -13.04 5.93 -4.02
CA ALA A 273 -12.10 5.12 -4.80
C ALA A 273 -11.28 5.96 -5.82
N GLN A 274 -11.84 7.04 -6.32
CA GLN A 274 -11.25 7.82 -7.42
C GLN A 274 -11.24 9.34 -7.23
N ALA A 275 -11.92 9.88 -6.23
CA ALA A 275 -12.20 11.32 -6.19
C ALA A 275 -10.98 12.20 -5.85
N ASP A 276 -9.96 11.67 -5.19
CA ASP A 276 -8.79 12.45 -4.83
C ASP A 276 -7.50 11.61 -4.82
N ASN A 277 -6.88 11.52 -5.99
CA ASN A 277 -5.59 10.84 -6.14
C ASN A 277 -4.49 11.49 -5.29
N PHE A 278 -4.59 12.79 -5.00
CA PHE A 278 -3.65 13.48 -4.14
C PHE A 278 -3.76 12.96 -2.70
N ALA A 279 -4.94 13.02 -2.09
CA ALA A 279 -5.15 12.52 -0.73
C ALA A 279 -4.78 11.02 -0.62
N ARG A 280 -5.10 10.25 -1.66
CA ARG A 280 -4.84 8.81 -1.73
C ARG A 280 -3.36 8.46 -1.70
N PHE A 281 -2.51 9.17 -2.42
CA PHE A 281 -1.11 8.80 -2.59
C PHE A 281 -0.13 9.67 -1.81
N PHE A 282 -0.52 10.89 -1.47
CA PHE A 282 0.35 11.80 -0.74
C PHE A 282 0.77 11.24 0.62
N GLY A 283 -0.19 10.69 1.38
CA GLY A 283 0.09 10.04 2.66
C GLY A 283 1.08 8.89 2.53
N THR A 284 0.89 8.03 1.52
CA THR A 284 1.80 6.91 1.23
C THR A 284 3.22 7.41 0.94
N LEU A 285 3.36 8.37 0.03
CA LEU A 285 4.67 8.93 -0.34
C LEU A 285 5.36 9.63 0.83
N LEU A 286 4.60 10.32 1.66
CA LEU A 286 5.11 10.98 2.86
C LEU A 286 5.62 9.96 3.89
N ASP A 287 4.91 8.86 4.10
CA ASP A 287 5.33 7.82 5.03
C ASP A 287 6.50 7.00 4.49
N ILE A 288 6.58 6.74 3.18
CA ILE A 288 7.77 6.18 2.52
C ILE A 288 8.97 7.09 2.82
N GLN A 289 8.85 8.37 2.51
CA GLN A 289 9.93 9.34 2.75
C GLN A 289 10.37 9.34 4.21
N ARG A 290 9.44 9.51 5.16
CA ARG A 290 9.73 9.57 6.60
C ARG A 290 10.42 8.33 7.13
N SER A 291 9.96 7.15 6.70
CA SER A 291 10.54 5.87 7.12
C SER A 291 11.95 5.71 6.58
N PHE A 292 12.16 6.05 5.32
CA PHE A 292 13.45 5.85 4.66
C PHE A 292 14.49 6.90 5.07
N GLU A 293 14.09 8.15 5.29
CA GLU A 293 14.96 9.19 5.86
C GLU A 293 15.49 8.80 7.24
N LYS A 294 14.59 8.27 8.08
CA LYS A 294 14.94 7.81 9.43
C LYS A 294 15.60 6.44 9.45
N ARG A 295 15.67 5.75 8.30
CA ARG A 295 16.10 4.36 8.19
C ARG A 295 15.37 3.44 9.17
N THR A 296 14.05 3.65 9.29
CA THR A 296 13.18 2.85 10.18
C THR A 296 12.16 2.07 9.38
N LEU A 297 11.73 0.95 9.92
CA LEU A 297 10.59 0.22 9.35
C LEU A 297 9.31 1.00 9.60
N TYR A 298 8.46 1.14 8.56
CA TYR A 298 7.11 1.71 8.70
C TYR A 298 6.22 0.82 9.57
N GLN A 299 6.38 -0.49 9.43
CA GLN A 299 5.70 -1.52 10.20
C GLN A 299 6.67 -2.67 10.47
N PRO A 300 6.47 -3.45 11.54
CA PRO A 300 7.28 -4.64 11.82
C PRO A 300 7.26 -5.64 10.64
N LEU A 301 8.35 -6.36 10.41
CA LEU A 301 8.47 -7.31 9.30
C LEU A 301 7.48 -8.48 9.42
N ASP A 302 7.19 -8.92 10.64
CA ASP A 302 6.18 -9.94 10.92
C ASP A 302 4.75 -9.50 10.56
N VAL A 303 4.45 -8.20 10.67
CA VAL A 303 3.19 -7.61 10.21
C VAL A 303 3.09 -7.68 8.68
N ILE A 304 4.16 -7.35 7.96
CA ILE A 304 4.21 -7.48 6.50
C ILE A 304 3.93 -8.94 6.12
N ARG A 305 4.66 -9.85 6.76
CA ARG A 305 4.52 -11.29 6.55
C ARG A 305 3.09 -11.76 6.80
N LYS A 306 2.50 -11.36 7.92
CA LYS A 306 1.13 -11.75 8.29
C LYS A 306 0.08 -11.26 7.31
N LYS A 307 0.21 -10.01 6.85
CA LYS A 307 -0.68 -9.44 5.83
C LYS A 307 -0.61 -10.24 4.53
N PHE A 308 0.60 -10.57 4.09
CA PHE A 308 0.77 -11.38 2.89
C PHE A 308 0.19 -12.79 3.04
N GLN A 309 0.41 -13.44 4.18
CA GLN A 309 -0.17 -14.75 4.47
C GLN A 309 -1.71 -14.74 4.40
N CYS A 310 -2.36 -13.67 4.83
CA CYS A 310 -3.82 -13.53 4.71
C CYS A 310 -4.26 -13.50 3.23
N VAL A 311 -3.52 -12.80 2.37
CA VAL A 311 -3.80 -12.76 0.94
C VAL A 311 -3.54 -14.13 0.29
N GLN A 312 -2.40 -14.74 0.57
CA GLN A 312 -2.07 -16.07 0.06
C GLN A 312 -3.13 -17.10 0.49
N ALA A 313 -3.57 -17.06 1.75
CA ALA A 313 -4.63 -17.93 2.26
C ALA A 313 -5.99 -17.67 1.61
N ALA A 314 -6.31 -16.40 1.28
CA ALA A 314 -7.52 -16.06 0.56
C ALA A 314 -7.54 -16.71 -0.84
N TYR A 315 -6.47 -16.56 -1.60
CA TYR A 315 -6.35 -17.20 -2.91
C TYR A 315 -6.33 -18.72 -2.81
N TYR A 316 -5.61 -19.28 -1.85
CA TYR A 316 -5.60 -20.73 -1.60
C TYR A 316 -7.00 -21.26 -1.25
N SER A 317 -7.75 -20.53 -0.42
CA SER A 317 -9.15 -20.85 -0.12
C SER A 317 -10.00 -20.92 -1.40
N ARG A 318 -9.86 -19.92 -2.26
CA ARG A 318 -10.63 -19.84 -3.51
C ARG A 318 -10.29 -20.96 -4.48
N PHE A 319 -9.02 -21.14 -4.76
CA PHE A 319 -8.58 -22.00 -5.87
C PHE A 319 -8.40 -23.47 -5.47
N GLU A 320 -7.99 -23.73 -4.22
CA GLU A 320 -7.68 -25.08 -3.77
C GLU A 320 -8.74 -25.65 -2.81
N ARG A 321 -9.62 -24.81 -2.26
CA ARG A 321 -10.58 -25.19 -1.23
C ARG A 321 -12.02 -24.76 -1.52
N ALA A 322 -12.31 -24.40 -2.75
CA ALA A 322 -13.65 -23.99 -3.20
C ALA A 322 -14.31 -22.91 -2.27
N GLY A 323 -13.49 -22.01 -1.72
CA GLY A 323 -13.94 -20.95 -0.82
C GLY A 323 -14.07 -21.33 0.65
N ALA A 324 -13.77 -22.57 1.03
CA ALA A 324 -13.79 -22.97 2.45
C ALA A 324 -12.72 -22.22 3.27
N PRO A 325 -12.98 -21.95 4.56
CA PRO A 325 -12.00 -21.34 5.44
C PRO A 325 -10.70 -22.14 5.53
N VAL A 326 -9.58 -21.45 5.45
CA VAL A 326 -8.24 -22.02 5.52
C VAL A 326 -7.48 -21.36 6.66
N LYS A 327 -6.88 -22.17 7.56
CA LYS A 327 -5.93 -21.64 8.52
C LYS A 327 -4.70 -21.11 7.81
N ILE A 328 -4.29 -19.88 8.13
CA ILE A 328 -3.17 -19.24 7.47
C ILE A 328 -1.90 -20.11 7.56
N ALA A 329 -1.66 -20.73 8.69
CA ALA A 329 -0.51 -21.63 8.91
C ALA A 329 -0.57 -22.95 8.13
N ALA A 330 -1.70 -23.28 7.51
CA ALA A 330 -1.87 -24.50 6.72
C ALA A 330 -1.60 -24.31 5.23
N VAL A 331 -1.38 -23.08 4.77
CA VAL A 331 -1.04 -22.80 3.38
C VAL A 331 0.43 -23.11 3.15
N PRO A 332 0.80 -23.91 2.13
CA PRO A 332 2.20 -24.13 1.80
C PRO A 332 2.90 -22.80 1.50
N ALA A 333 4.08 -22.61 2.06
CA ALA A 333 4.81 -21.35 1.92
C ALA A 333 5.17 -21.02 0.47
N ASP A 334 5.43 -22.05 -0.34
CA ASP A 334 5.77 -21.97 -1.76
C ASP A 334 4.55 -21.95 -2.70
N TRP A 335 3.32 -22.01 -2.15
CA TRP A 335 2.12 -21.95 -2.99
C TRP A 335 2.01 -20.57 -3.67
N PRO A 336 2.00 -20.53 -5.03
CA PRO A 336 2.02 -19.25 -5.75
C PRO A 336 0.63 -18.63 -5.83
N ILE A 337 0.57 -17.32 -5.79
CA ILE A 337 -0.64 -16.55 -6.11
C ILE A 337 -0.77 -16.49 -7.64
N ALA A 338 -1.48 -17.43 -8.23
CA ALA A 338 -1.49 -17.66 -9.68
C ALA A 338 -1.98 -16.48 -10.54
N ALA A 339 -2.80 -15.59 -9.98
CA ALA A 339 -3.32 -14.42 -10.71
C ALA A 339 -2.22 -13.45 -11.19
N TRP A 340 -1.01 -13.58 -10.66
CA TRP A 340 0.12 -12.69 -10.91
C TRP A 340 1.29 -13.40 -11.57
N THR A 341 1.05 -14.53 -12.21
CA THR A 341 2.12 -15.21 -12.97
C THR A 341 2.52 -14.32 -14.15
N PRO A 342 3.79 -13.97 -14.28
CA PRO A 342 4.25 -13.14 -15.39
C PRO A 342 4.09 -13.91 -16.70
N ASN A 343 3.55 -13.23 -17.69
CA ASN A 343 3.33 -13.83 -19.01
C ASN A 343 4.36 -13.36 -20.07
N TRP A 344 5.25 -12.44 -19.73
CA TRP A 344 6.24 -11.88 -20.65
C TRP A 344 7.68 -11.83 -20.11
N TYR A 345 7.88 -12.07 -18.81
CA TYR A 345 9.17 -12.00 -18.14
C TYR A 345 9.60 -13.41 -17.71
N ASP A 346 10.70 -13.88 -18.22
CA ASP A 346 11.19 -15.24 -18.00
C ASP A 346 12.33 -15.35 -16.98
N GLY A 347 12.73 -14.23 -16.38
CA GLY A 347 13.81 -14.19 -15.39
C GLY A 347 15.21 -14.38 -15.97
N SER A 348 15.37 -14.37 -17.28
CA SER A 348 16.66 -14.65 -17.95
C SER A 348 17.79 -13.69 -17.55
N GLU A 349 17.45 -12.48 -17.06
CA GLU A 349 18.41 -11.50 -16.55
C GLU A 349 19.15 -11.97 -15.29
N PHE A 350 18.58 -12.87 -14.50
CA PHE A 350 19.17 -13.33 -13.25
C PHE A 350 20.10 -14.53 -13.44
N HIS A 351 20.14 -15.09 -14.63
CA HIS A 351 20.94 -16.28 -14.97
C HIS A 351 22.19 -15.95 -15.80
N LYS A 352 22.52 -14.67 -15.94
CA LYS A 352 23.70 -14.21 -16.73
C LYS A 352 24.89 -13.91 -15.86
#